data_982a19476a6ef74123b6c2feca8b296f
#
_entry.id   982a19476a6ef74123b6c2feca8b296f
#
_cell.length_a   1.000
_cell.length_b   1.000
_cell.length_c   1.000
_cell.angle_alpha   90.00
_cell.angle_beta   90.00
_cell.angle_gamma   90.00
#
_symmetry.space_group_name_H-M   'P 1'
#
loop_
_entity.id
_entity.type
_entity.pdbx_description
1 polymer ?
#
loop_
_entity_poly.entity_id
_entity_poly.type
_entity_poly.pdbx_seq_one_letter_code
_entity_poly.pdbx_strand_id
1 'polypeptide(L)'
;MEQEVIFNGQILTLTRFWATGEPCLWITDPEQIGMPKMEFVGGHPDEYCIFLKNLTETELTQITSLDGVPLDMKEERNDIE
;
A
#
# COMPACT_ATOMS: atom_id res chain seq x y z
N MET A 1 11.95 -3.00 3.28
CA MET A 1 12.11 -1.58 2.85
C MET A 1 10.81 -0.85 3.07
N GLU A 2 10.90 0.36 3.61
CA GLU A 2 9.73 1.19 3.85
C GLU A 2 9.90 2.55 3.19
N GLN A 3 8.85 3.02 2.55
CA GLN A 3 8.88 4.30 1.87
C GLN A 3 7.49 4.94 1.97
N GLU A 4 7.46 6.22 2.33
CA GLU A 4 6.20 6.94 2.30
C GLU A 4 5.82 7.28 0.87
N VAL A 5 4.57 7.02 0.52
CA VAL A 5 4.04 7.25 -0.83
C VAL A 5 2.69 7.94 -0.73
N ILE A 6 2.22 8.46 -1.87
CA ILE A 6 0.87 9.03 -1.96
C ILE A 6 0.03 8.11 -2.84
N PHE A 7 -1.15 7.76 -2.34
CA PHE A 7 -2.14 6.98 -3.08
C PHE A 7 -3.53 7.47 -2.67
N ASN A 8 -4.37 7.79 -3.66
CA ASN A 8 -5.71 8.33 -3.43
C ASN A 8 -5.69 9.58 -2.53
N GLY A 9 -4.66 10.42 -2.70
CA GLY A 9 -4.54 11.64 -1.91
C GLY A 9 -4.12 11.42 -0.47
N GLN A 10 -3.75 10.20 -0.09
CA GLN A 10 -3.37 9.84 1.27
C GLN A 10 -1.90 9.43 1.32
N ILE A 11 -1.23 9.76 2.41
CA ILE A 11 0.14 9.30 2.64
C ILE A 11 0.08 7.95 3.33
N LEU A 12 0.66 6.94 2.67
CA LEU A 12 0.70 5.58 3.18
C LEU A 12 2.15 5.11 3.19
N THR A 13 2.43 4.01 3.89
CA THR A 13 3.77 3.43 3.88
C THR A 13 3.81 2.22 2.97
N LEU A 14 4.62 2.30 1.92
CA LEU A 14 4.89 1.16 1.05
C LEU A 14 5.88 0.27 1.76
N THR A 15 5.50 -0.97 1.99
CA THR A 15 6.34 -1.92 2.72
C THR A 15 5.96 -3.35 2.30
N ARG A 16 6.53 -4.33 2.97
CA ARG A 16 6.13 -5.73 2.77
C ARG A 16 5.44 -6.23 4.02
N PHE A 17 4.36 -6.99 3.83
CA PHE A 17 3.62 -7.55 4.95
C PHE A 17 4.51 -8.58 5.66
N TRP A 18 4.67 -8.44 6.96
CA TRP A 18 5.61 -9.25 7.74
C TRP A 18 5.30 -10.75 7.69
N ALA A 19 4.02 -11.11 7.53
CA ALA A 19 3.63 -12.52 7.57
C ALA A 19 3.89 -13.25 6.25
N THR A 20 3.85 -12.55 5.11
CA THR A 20 3.94 -13.19 3.80
C THR A 20 5.01 -12.62 2.88
N GLY A 21 5.52 -11.43 3.18
CA GLY A 21 6.46 -10.73 2.31
C GLY A 21 5.79 -10.04 1.13
N GLU A 22 4.46 -10.03 1.08
CA GLU A 22 3.75 -9.38 -0.02
C GLU A 22 3.84 -7.86 0.07
N PRO A 23 4.05 -7.18 -1.07
CA PRO A 23 4.09 -5.71 -1.05
C PRO A 23 2.71 -5.15 -0.72
N CYS A 24 2.69 -4.13 0.12
CA CYS A 24 1.43 -3.52 0.57
C CYS A 24 1.63 -2.05 0.90
N LEU A 25 0.50 -1.34 0.98
CA LEU A 25 0.44 0.03 1.44
C LEU A 25 -0.15 0.00 2.85
N TRP A 26 0.67 0.37 3.83
CA TRP A 26 0.28 0.31 5.24
C TRP A 26 -0.47 1.57 5.63
N ILE A 27 -1.60 1.41 6.30
CA ILE A 27 -2.38 2.55 6.78
C ILE A 27 -1.64 3.19 7.95
N THR A 28 -1.40 4.50 7.87
CA THR A 28 -0.61 5.22 8.86
C THR A 28 -1.44 6.10 9.78
N ASP A 29 -2.70 6.35 9.43
CA ASP A 29 -3.57 7.27 10.16
C ASP A 29 -4.94 6.63 10.34
N PRO A 30 -5.48 6.57 11.57
CA PRO A 30 -6.82 6.00 11.77
C PRO A 30 -7.92 6.64 10.91
N GLU A 31 -7.75 7.90 10.49
CA GLU A 31 -8.73 8.56 9.64
C GLU A 31 -8.77 7.96 8.24
N GLN A 32 -7.76 7.19 7.86
CA GLN A 32 -7.70 6.54 6.56
C GLN A 32 -8.46 5.21 6.54
N ILE A 33 -8.90 4.72 7.70
CA ILE A 33 -9.64 3.46 7.77
C ILE A 33 -10.94 3.60 6.99
N GLY A 34 -11.19 2.65 6.09
CA GLY A 34 -12.34 2.70 5.20
C GLY A 34 -11.97 2.95 3.74
N MET A 35 -10.67 3.09 3.44
CA MET A 35 -10.25 3.23 2.05
C MET A 35 -10.62 1.98 1.26
N PRO A 36 -10.93 2.14 -0.05
CA PRO A 36 -11.23 0.97 -0.89
C PRO A 36 -10.08 -0.03 -0.89
N LYS A 37 -10.44 -1.32 -0.88
CA LYS A 37 -9.50 -2.45 -0.94
C LYS A 37 -8.63 -2.62 0.29
N MET A 38 -8.86 -1.84 1.34
CA MET A 38 -8.17 -1.99 2.61
C MET A 38 -8.57 -3.29 3.28
N GLU A 39 -7.61 -3.99 3.89
CA GLU A 39 -7.85 -5.24 4.61
C GLU A 39 -7.37 -5.13 6.04
N PHE A 40 -8.13 -5.70 6.96
CA PHE A 40 -7.72 -5.81 8.36
C PHE A 40 -6.72 -6.96 8.48
N VAL A 41 -5.59 -6.70 9.09
CA VAL A 41 -4.52 -7.70 9.22
C VAL A 41 -4.15 -8.02 10.67
N GLY A 42 -4.99 -7.60 11.61
CA GLY A 42 -4.76 -7.91 13.02
C GLY A 42 -4.04 -6.80 13.74
N GLY A 43 -3.49 -7.13 14.91
CA GLY A 43 -2.69 -6.18 15.69
C GLY A 43 -3.44 -5.52 16.82
N HIS A 44 -2.68 -4.89 17.71
CA HIS A 44 -3.17 -4.10 18.85
C HIS A 44 -2.32 -2.84 18.93
N PRO A 45 -2.85 -1.68 18.50
CA PRO A 45 -4.18 -1.48 17.90
C PRO A 45 -4.33 -2.14 16.54
N ASP A 46 -5.57 -2.19 16.07
CA ASP A 46 -5.91 -2.82 14.79
C ASP A 46 -5.09 -2.23 13.65
N GLU A 47 -4.55 -3.10 12.81
CA GLU A 47 -3.74 -2.71 11.66
C GLU A 47 -4.43 -3.07 10.35
N TYR A 48 -4.24 -2.20 9.36
CA TYR A 48 -4.87 -2.34 8.05
C TYR A 48 -3.86 -2.04 6.96
N CYS A 49 -4.02 -2.68 5.81
CA CYS A 49 -3.17 -2.39 4.66
C CYS A 49 -3.92 -2.67 3.35
N ILE A 50 -3.37 -2.16 2.25
CA ILE A 50 -3.86 -2.42 0.91
C ILE A 50 -2.78 -3.21 0.20
N PHE A 51 -3.07 -4.47 -0.16
CA PHE A 51 -2.09 -5.30 -0.87
C PHE A 51 -2.02 -4.88 -2.33
N LEU A 52 -0.80 -4.73 -2.87
CA LEU A 52 -0.64 -4.32 -4.27
C LEU A 52 -1.26 -5.32 -5.23
N LYS A 53 -1.28 -6.59 -4.88
CA LYS A 53 -1.88 -7.63 -5.73
C LYS A 53 -3.36 -7.41 -5.99
N ASN A 54 -4.03 -6.64 -5.14
CA ASN A 54 -5.46 -6.35 -5.28
C ASN A 54 -5.73 -5.08 -6.07
N LEU A 55 -4.69 -4.36 -6.47
CA LEU A 55 -4.83 -3.13 -7.23
C LEU A 55 -4.76 -3.42 -8.73
N THR A 56 -5.50 -2.63 -9.50
CA THR A 56 -5.43 -2.71 -10.96
C THR A 56 -4.13 -2.06 -11.44
N GLU A 57 -3.77 -2.30 -12.71
CA GLU A 57 -2.59 -1.65 -13.28
C GLU A 57 -2.73 -0.13 -13.24
N THR A 58 -3.93 0.39 -13.51
CA THR A 58 -4.17 1.83 -13.42
C THR A 58 -3.92 2.35 -12.02
N GLU A 59 -4.44 1.64 -11.01
CA GLU A 59 -4.21 2.04 -9.62
C GLU A 59 -2.73 2.00 -9.25
N LEU A 60 -2.01 1.00 -9.72
CA LEU A 60 -0.57 0.88 -9.43
C LEU A 60 0.21 2.05 -10.02
N THR A 61 -0.20 2.57 -11.18
CA THR A 61 0.46 3.74 -11.76
C THR A 61 0.14 5.03 -11.02
N GLN A 62 -0.86 5.03 -10.15
CA GLN A 62 -1.25 6.21 -9.38
C GLN A 62 -0.50 6.34 -8.06
N ILE A 63 0.33 5.36 -7.72
CA ILE A 63 1.17 5.44 -6.52
C ILE A 63 2.37 6.31 -6.85
N THR A 64 2.58 7.36 -6.07
CA THR A 64 3.67 8.31 -6.33
C THR A 64 4.52 8.51 -5.09
N SER A 65 5.72 9.07 -5.28
CA SER A 65 6.52 9.57 -4.17
C SER A 65 5.80 10.76 -3.53
N LEU A 66 6.33 11.25 -2.40
CA LEU A 66 5.79 12.44 -1.76
C LEU A 66 5.87 13.67 -2.67
N ASP A 67 6.79 13.66 -3.62
CA ASP A 67 6.94 14.75 -4.60
C ASP A 67 6.05 14.57 -5.82
N GLY A 68 5.21 13.54 -5.84
CA GLY A 68 4.29 13.31 -6.94
C GLY A 68 4.88 12.57 -8.13
N VAL A 69 6.07 11.99 -7.99
CA VAL A 69 6.71 11.24 -9.07
C VAL A 69 6.16 9.81 -9.09
N PRO A 70 5.61 9.35 -10.23
CA PRO A 70 5.11 7.97 -10.32
C PRO A 70 6.22 6.95 -10.04
N LEU A 71 5.91 5.94 -9.25
CA LEU A 71 6.87 4.91 -8.86
C LEU A 71 6.81 3.67 -9.73
N ASP A 72 5.80 3.56 -10.60
CA ASP A 72 5.58 2.43 -11.49
C ASP A 72 5.65 1.08 -10.75
N MET A 73 4.64 0.86 -9.93
CA MET A 73 4.59 -0.32 -9.06
C MET A 73 4.03 -1.57 -9.73
N LYS A 74 3.85 -1.55 -11.05
CA LYS A 74 3.22 -2.68 -11.75
C LYS A 74 4.00 -3.98 -11.58
N GLU A 75 5.32 -3.92 -11.50
CA GLU A 75 6.14 -5.12 -11.34
C GLU A 75 6.17 -5.63 -9.92
N GLU A 76 5.89 -4.78 -8.94
CA GLU A 76 5.99 -5.16 -7.54
C GLU A 76 4.99 -6.24 -7.15
N ARG A 77 3.79 -6.23 -7.75
CA ARG A 77 2.78 -7.21 -7.37
C ARG A 77 3.11 -8.63 -7.86
N ASN A 78 4.10 -8.77 -8.74
CA ASN A 78 4.53 -10.08 -9.24
C ASN A 78 5.76 -10.62 -8.53
N ASP A 79 6.29 -9.85 -7.58
CA ASP A 79 7.55 -10.15 -6.91
C ASP A 79 7.53 -11.45 -6.11
N ILE A 80 6.37 -11.91 -5.75
CA ILE A 80 6.20 -13.05 -4.86
C ILE A 80 5.68 -14.30 -5.56
N GLU A 81 5.56 -14.24 -6.85
CA GLU A 81 5.10 -15.40 -7.62
C GLU A 81 6.17 -16.46 -7.75
#